data_9759f86a9f7863f7f3d3252d143b632c
#
_entry.id   9759f86a9f7863f7f3d3252d143b632c
#
_cell.length_a   1.000
_cell.length_b   1.000
_cell.length_c   1.000
_cell.angle_alpha   90.00
_cell.angle_beta   90.00
_cell.angle_gamma   90.00
#
_symmetry.space_group_name_H-M   'P 1'
#
loop_
_entity.id
_entity.type
_entity.pdbx_description
1 polymer ?
#
loop_
_entity_poly.entity_id
_entity_poly.type
_entity_poly.pdbx_seq_one_letter_code
_entity_poly.pdbx_strand_id
1 'polypeptide(L)'
;MKRTVAILLAALMTMLPLTGCRFGGNEDTTGDTQPSTQATQPSTQATQPSTEDTQDTLGTGESSGAQILSAIWGAYADEERFADYGGTVEHSVADAPGDLDMNNTEELTTKYLLPVEQLSKVKSAASLVHMMNSNIFTGVVFEVDGEVKALADAIRQNVQKTQWICGQPDQLLMAQVEGHLLMAFGSKDAMDVFRSKLTEVHSGASVLYDEAITA
;
A
#
# COMPACT_ATOMS: atom_id res chain seq x y z
N MET A 1 49.63 -29.34 -10.12
CA MET A 1 50.45 -28.65 -9.11
C MET A 1 49.52 -28.07 -8.07
N LYS A 2 49.60 -28.67 -6.88
CA LYS A 2 48.74 -28.33 -5.72
C LYS A 2 49.33 -27.08 -5.05
N ARG A 3 48.52 -26.07 -4.68
CA ARG A 3 48.85 -25.06 -3.69
C ARG A 3 47.63 -24.83 -2.78
N THR A 4 47.71 -25.51 -1.67
CA THR A 4 46.95 -25.31 -0.43
C THR A 4 47.44 -24.01 0.21
N VAL A 5 46.55 -23.10 0.56
CA VAL A 5 46.81 -22.02 1.51
C VAL A 5 45.71 -22.07 2.56
N ALA A 6 46.14 -22.52 3.75
CA ALA A 6 45.41 -22.43 5.00
C ALA A 6 45.74 -21.07 5.65
N ILE A 7 44.75 -20.29 6.06
CA ILE A 7 44.93 -19.16 6.95
C ILE A 7 43.92 -19.22 8.10
N LEU A 8 44.53 -19.14 9.27
CA LEU A 8 44.06 -19.29 10.65
C LEU A 8 42.90 -18.36 11.05
N LEU A 9 42.17 -18.90 12.02
CA LEU A 9 41.23 -18.24 12.95
C LEU A 9 41.90 -17.07 13.70
N ALA A 10 41.14 -16.00 13.92
CA ALA A 10 41.22 -15.19 15.12
C ALA A 10 39.79 -14.79 15.55
N ALA A 11 39.33 -15.46 16.59
CA ALA A 11 38.16 -15.09 17.35
C ALA A 11 38.48 -13.89 18.25
N LEU A 12 37.70 -12.82 18.16
CA LEU A 12 37.72 -11.76 19.14
C LEU A 12 36.29 -11.55 19.65
N MET A 13 36.00 -12.18 20.80
CA MET A 13 34.86 -11.88 21.65
C MET A 13 35.08 -10.52 22.34
N THR A 14 34.21 -9.56 22.08
CA THR A 14 34.05 -8.39 22.94
C THR A 14 32.66 -8.39 23.54
N MET A 15 32.59 -8.71 24.83
CA MET A 15 31.43 -8.50 25.70
C MET A 15 31.23 -6.99 25.90
N LEU A 16 29.98 -6.50 25.63
CA LEU A 16 29.53 -5.20 26.12
C LEU A 16 28.46 -5.40 27.19
N PRO A 17 28.48 -4.63 28.29
CA PRO A 17 27.57 -4.78 29.41
C PRO A 17 26.20 -4.13 29.13
N LEU A 18 25.14 -4.82 29.57
CA LEU A 18 23.77 -4.30 29.68
C LEU A 18 23.72 -3.20 30.75
N THR A 19 23.39 -2.00 30.34
CA THR A 19 22.97 -0.94 31.28
C THR A 19 21.47 -0.91 31.36
N GLY A 20 20.93 -1.43 32.45
CA GLY A 20 19.51 -1.39 32.75
C GLY A 20 19.07 0.02 33.15
N CYS A 21 18.05 0.55 32.49
CA CYS A 21 17.33 1.74 32.96
C CYS A 21 16.31 1.34 34.03
N ARG A 22 16.60 1.80 35.25
CA ARG A 22 15.78 1.62 36.43
C ARG A 22 14.71 2.73 36.46
N PHE A 23 13.45 2.34 36.36
CA PHE A 23 12.32 3.23 36.56
C PHE A 23 12.12 3.42 38.08
N GLY A 24 12.34 4.65 38.56
CA GLY A 24 12.11 5.02 39.93
C GLY A 24 10.69 5.56 40.10
N GLY A 25 9.91 4.89 40.92
CA GLY A 25 8.64 5.39 41.39
C GLY A 25 8.85 6.45 42.45
N ASN A 26 7.91 7.40 42.56
CA ASN A 26 7.72 8.23 43.75
C ASN A 26 6.24 8.22 44.09
N GLU A 27 6.00 7.72 45.30
CA GLU A 27 4.70 7.73 45.96
C GLU A 27 4.52 9.03 46.75
N ASP A 28 3.26 9.29 47.05
CA ASP A 28 2.67 10.10 48.15
C ASP A 28 2.54 11.63 47.98
N THR A 29 1.31 12.11 47.97
CA THR A 29 0.68 12.70 49.20
C THR A 29 -0.78 13.12 48.94
N THR A 30 -1.66 12.57 49.74
CA THR A 30 -3.00 12.93 50.21
C THR A 30 -3.45 14.38 50.03
N GLY A 31 -4.73 14.54 49.69
CA GLY A 31 -5.48 15.81 49.81
C GLY A 31 -6.93 15.69 49.36
N ASP A 32 -7.76 15.26 50.28
CA ASP A 32 -9.22 15.27 50.40
C ASP A 32 -9.87 16.60 49.97
N THR A 33 -10.95 16.59 49.17
CA THR A 33 -12.17 17.35 49.41
C THR A 33 -13.16 17.17 48.26
N GLN A 34 -14.25 16.43 48.46
CA GLN A 34 -15.54 16.59 47.81
C GLN A 34 -16.35 17.63 48.62
N PRO A 35 -17.35 18.37 48.12
CA PRO A 35 -18.50 17.82 47.43
C PRO A 35 -19.24 18.75 46.40
N SER A 36 -20.16 18.12 45.73
CA SER A 36 -21.51 18.62 45.41
C SER A 36 -21.82 19.32 44.09
N THR A 37 -22.68 18.63 43.36
CA THR A 37 -23.97 19.06 42.77
C THR A 37 -23.92 19.98 41.54
N GLN A 38 -24.32 19.55 40.36
CA GLN A 38 -25.71 19.64 39.91
C GLN A 38 -25.84 19.18 38.46
N ALA A 39 -26.82 18.32 38.25
CA ALA A 39 -27.29 17.88 36.96
C ALA A 39 -27.89 19.06 36.18
N THR A 40 -27.55 19.12 34.88
CA THR A 40 -28.44 19.74 33.92
C THR A 40 -28.24 19.01 32.58
N GLN A 41 -29.17 18.15 32.23
CA GLN A 41 -29.43 17.79 30.86
C GLN A 41 -30.10 18.97 30.16
N PRO A 42 -29.78 19.23 28.91
CA PRO A 42 -30.84 19.26 27.94
C PRO A 42 -30.54 18.56 26.63
N SER A 43 -31.55 17.86 26.21
CA SER A 43 -32.09 17.73 24.86
C SER A 43 -31.20 17.26 23.75
N THR A 44 -31.42 16.03 23.44
CA THR A 44 -31.50 15.38 22.14
C THR A 44 -31.84 16.34 21.01
N GLN A 45 -30.94 16.48 20.07
CA GLN A 45 -31.30 16.71 18.68
C GLN A 45 -30.43 15.82 17.83
N ALA A 46 -31.02 14.71 17.43
CA ALA A 46 -30.50 13.83 16.39
C ALA A 46 -30.47 14.61 15.09
N THR A 47 -29.27 14.97 14.66
CA THR A 47 -29.06 15.39 13.26
C THR A 47 -28.82 14.11 12.47
N GLN A 48 -29.80 13.74 11.67
CA GLN A 48 -29.66 12.74 10.61
C GLN A 48 -28.49 13.13 9.72
N PRO A 49 -27.59 12.20 9.38
CA PRO A 49 -26.71 12.42 8.26
C PRO A 49 -27.56 12.44 7.00
N SER A 50 -27.57 13.57 6.33
CA SER A 50 -28.06 13.68 4.94
C SER A 50 -27.27 12.70 4.09
N THR A 51 -27.96 11.71 3.61
CA THR A 51 -27.56 10.93 2.46
C THR A 51 -27.57 11.91 1.29
N GLU A 52 -26.43 12.51 0.97
CA GLU A 52 -26.24 13.08 -0.34
C GLU A 52 -26.10 11.89 -1.30
N ASP A 53 -27.22 11.63 -1.99
CA ASP A 53 -27.25 10.90 -3.24
C ASP A 53 -26.21 11.52 -4.19
N THR A 54 -25.02 10.91 -4.22
CA THR A 54 -24.12 11.14 -5.35
C THR A 54 -24.73 10.41 -6.53
N GLN A 55 -25.55 11.13 -7.25
CA GLN A 55 -26.09 10.73 -8.54
C GLN A 55 -24.93 10.32 -9.44
N ASP A 56 -24.89 9.02 -9.67
CA ASP A 56 -24.15 8.35 -10.72
C ASP A 56 -24.36 9.09 -12.05
N THR A 57 -23.40 9.94 -12.38
CA THR A 57 -23.32 10.53 -13.71
C THR A 57 -22.69 9.43 -14.58
N LEU A 58 -23.53 8.62 -15.22
CA LEU A 58 -23.16 7.80 -16.37
C LEU A 58 -22.57 8.69 -17.47
N GLY A 59 -21.34 9.18 -17.24
CA GLY A 59 -20.48 9.70 -18.27
C GLY A 59 -19.77 8.50 -18.90
N THR A 60 -19.82 8.43 -20.23
CA THR A 60 -18.96 7.58 -21.06
C THR A 60 -17.51 8.09 -20.99
N GLY A 61 -16.94 8.16 -19.78
CA GLY A 61 -15.56 8.50 -19.50
C GLY A 61 -14.84 7.26 -18.97
N GLU A 62 -13.56 7.14 -19.29
CA GLU A 62 -12.68 6.13 -18.70
C GLU A 62 -12.74 6.23 -17.18
N SER A 63 -12.80 5.07 -16.49
CA SER A 63 -12.82 5.02 -15.03
C SER A 63 -11.50 5.57 -14.49
N SER A 64 -11.54 6.29 -13.37
CA SER A 64 -10.30 6.71 -12.69
C SER A 64 -9.55 5.51 -12.09
N GLY A 65 -8.26 5.67 -11.82
CA GLY A 65 -7.46 4.63 -11.18
C GLY A 65 -8.06 4.15 -9.85
N ALA A 66 -8.61 5.08 -9.05
CA ALA A 66 -9.30 4.76 -7.80
C ALA A 66 -10.59 3.95 -8.03
N GLN A 67 -11.36 4.27 -9.08
CA GLN A 67 -12.57 3.51 -9.43
C GLN A 67 -12.24 2.09 -9.90
N ILE A 68 -11.19 1.89 -10.69
CA ILE A 68 -10.71 0.57 -11.11
C ILE A 68 -10.34 -0.28 -9.88
N LEU A 69 -9.54 0.26 -8.96
CA LEU A 69 -9.18 -0.45 -7.72
C LEU A 69 -10.39 -0.69 -6.82
N SER A 70 -11.32 0.26 -6.73
CA SER A 70 -12.54 0.12 -5.91
C SER A 70 -13.45 -0.98 -6.44
N ALA A 71 -13.56 -1.16 -7.75
CA ALA A 71 -14.32 -2.25 -8.35
C ALA A 71 -13.71 -3.61 -7.98
N ILE A 72 -12.37 -3.73 -8.08
CA ILE A 72 -11.65 -4.96 -7.69
C ILE A 72 -11.81 -5.22 -6.19
N TRP A 73 -11.58 -4.21 -5.34
CA TRP A 73 -11.68 -4.32 -3.88
C TRP A 73 -13.11 -4.62 -3.42
N GLY A 74 -14.10 -4.05 -4.09
CA GLY A 74 -15.51 -4.31 -3.83
C GLY A 74 -15.97 -5.75 -4.11
N ALA A 75 -15.22 -6.49 -4.95
CA ALA A 75 -15.49 -7.89 -5.25
C ALA A 75 -14.91 -8.87 -4.21
N TYR A 76 -14.10 -8.39 -3.24
CA TYR A 76 -13.57 -9.24 -2.18
C TYR A 76 -14.68 -9.65 -1.21
N ALA A 77 -14.74 -10.92 -0.85
CA ALA A 77 -15.55 -11.39 0.27
C ALA A 77 -14.94 -10.91 1.61
N ASP A 78 -15.75 -10.83 2.65
CA ASP A 78 -15.30 -10.29 3.94
C ASP A 78 -14.09 -11.04 4.51
N GLU A 79 -14.04 -12.36 4.34
CA GLU A 79 -12.93 -13.22 4.77
C GLU A 79 -11.65 -13.11 3.93
N GLU A 80 -11.74 -12.54 2.72
CA GLU A 80 -10.60 -12.29 1.83
C GLU A 80 -9.97 -10.91 2.09
N ARG A 81 -10.69 -10.02 2.79
CA ARG A 81 -10.24 -8.65 3.04
C ARG A 81 -9.14 -8.62 4.10
N PHE A 82 -8.26 -7.69 3.94
CA PHE A 82 -7.20 -7.35 4.90
C PHE A 82 -7.31 -5.88 5.29
N ALA A 83 -6.69 -5.48 6.39
CA ALA A 83 -6.59 -4.07 6.74
C ALA A 83 -5.74 -3.34 5.70
N ASP A 84 -6.31 -2.35 5.04
CA ASP A 84 -5.72 -1.64 3.91
C ASP A 84 -5.86 -0.12 4.05
N TYR A 85 -5.17 0.57 3.20
CA TYR A 85 -5.33 1.98 2.95
C TYR A 85 -4.97 2.31 1.49
N GLY A 86 -5.50 3.41 0.99
CA GLY A 86 -5.12 3.97 -0.31
C GLY A 86 -4.67 5.41 -0.18
N GLY A 87 -4.14 5.97 -1.26
CA GLY A 87 -3.67 7.34 -1.31
C GLY A 87 -2.25 7.56 -0.79
N THR A 88 -1.86 8.81 -0.66
CA THR A 88 -0.57 9.22 -0.11
C THR A 88 -0.55 9.07 1.40
N VAL A 89 0.65 8.98 1.99
CA VAL A 89 0.82 8.89 3.45
C VAL A 89 0.14 10.05 4.18
N GLU A 90 0.19 11.25 3.63
CA GLU A 90 -0.40 12.45 4.26
C GLU A 90 -1.93 12.53 4.12
N HIS A 91 -2.50 11.91 3.08
CA HIS A 91 -3.93 11.92 2.77
C HIS A 91 -4.41 10.49 2.50
N SER A 92 -4.12 9.59 3.44
CA SER A 92 -4.53 8.19 3.30
C SER A 92 -6.02 8.01 3.60
N VAL A 93 -6.64 7.12 2.82
CA VAL A 93 -8.02 6.68 3.00
C VAL A 93 -7.97 5.26 3.55
N ALA A 94 -8.53 5.04 4.74
CA ALA A 94 -8.60 3.71 5.36
C ALA A 94 -9.68 2.85 4.68
N ASP A 95 -9.41 1.56 4.58
CA ASP A 95 -10.33 0.53 4.05
C ASP A 95 -10.84 0.83 2.62
N ALA A 96 -10.08 1.58 1.83
CA ALA A 96 -10.43 1.93 0.45
C ALA A 96 -9.21 2.36 -0.38
N PRO A 97 -9.27 2.23 -1.72
CA PRO A 97 -8.32 2.87 -2.61
C PRO A 97 -8.37 4.40 -2.51
N GLY A 98 -7.23 5.05 -2.74
CA GLY A 98 -7.13 6.51 -2.72
C GLY A 98 -6.16 7.04 -3.75
N ASP A 99 -6.37 8.30 -4.16
CA ASP A 99 -5.53 8.98 -5.15
C ASP A 99 -4.16 9.35 -4.57
N LEU A 100 -3.12 9.25 -5.40
CA LEU A 100 -1.76 9.61 -5.05
C LEU A 100 -1.47 11.08 -5.40
N ASP A 101 -0.69 11.74 -4.56
CA ASP A 101 -0.15 13.06 -4.90
C ASP A 101 1.00 12.92 -5.90
N MET A 102 0.75 13.34 -7.15
CA MET A 102 1.75 13.28 -8.23
C MET A 102 2.95 14.22 -8.00
N ASN A 103 2.87 15.16 -7.04
CA ASN A 103 4.00 15.99 -6.64
C ASN A 103 4.91 15.29 -5.61
N ASN A 104 4.43 14.27 -4.93
CA ASN A 104 5.23 13.45 -4.01
C ASN A 104 6.07 12.43 -4.79
N THR A 105 7.07 12.94 -5.52
CA THR A 105 7.92 12.11 -6.39
C THR A 105 8.74 11.08 -5.62
N GLU A 106 9.07 11.36 -4.36
CA GLU A 106 9.77 10.42 -3.49
C GLU A 106 8.91 9.17 -3.23
N GLU A 107 7.65 9.34 -2.83
CA GLU A 107 6.74 8.22 -2.60
C GLU A 107 6.48 7.43 -3.88
N LEU A 108 6.25 8.13 -5.00
CA LEU A 108 6.02 7.50 -6.31
C LEU A 108 7.20 6.62 -6.75
N THR A 109 8.42 7.06 -6.51
CA THR A 109 9.63 6.35 -6.97
C THR A 109 10.12 5.28 -6.00
N THR A 110 9.95 5.48 -4.70
CA THR A 110 10.43 4.53 -3.68
C THR A 110 9.42 3.45 -3.33
N LYS A 111 8.15 3.81 -3.17
CA LYS A 111 7.10 2.89 -2.75
C LYS A 111 6.41 2.22 -3.94
N TYR A 112 6.10 3.00 -4.99
CA TYR A 112 5.40 2.49 -6.17
C TYR A 112 6.36 2.18 -7.34
N LEU A 113 7.66 2.34 -7.12
CA LEU A 113 8.74 1.93 -8.04
C LEU A 113 8.65 2.56 -9.44
N LEU A 114 7.94 3.70 -9.54
CA LEU A 114 7.82 4.46 -10.77
C LEU A 114 9.20 5.07 -11.12
N PRO A 115 9.79 4.75 -12.29
CA PRO A 115 11.06 5.34 -12.67
C PRO A 115 10.99 6.87 -12.79
N VAL A 116 12.00 7.57 -12.31
CA VAL A 116 12.06 9.05 -12.31
C VAL A 116 11.84 9.61 -13.71
N GLU A 117 12.43 8.98 -14.72
CA GLU A 117 12.31 9.36 -16.13
C GLU A 117 10.90 9.13 -16.72
N GLN A 118 10.04 8.40 -16.03
CA GLN A 118 8.67 8.12 -16.43
C GLN A 118 7.62 9.00 -15.69
N LEU A 119 8.03 9.76 -14.68
CA LEU A 119 7.11 10.62 -13.91
C LEU A 119 6.25 11.52 -14.79
N SER A 120 6.85 12.14 -15.82
CA SER A 120 6.13 13.03 -16.75
C SER A 120 5.16 12.29 -17.69
N LYS A 121 5.15 10.97 -17.69
CA LYS A 121 4.25 10.13 -18.50
C LYS A 121 3.04 9.65 -17.72
N VAL A 122 2.96 9.97 -16.44
CA VAL A 122 1.84 9.59 -15.57
C VAL A 122 1.07 10.85 -15.21
N LYS A 123 -0.22 10.90 -15.54
CA LYS A 123 -1.11 12.04 -15.25
C LYS A 123 -1.70 11.97 -13.86
N SER A 124 -2.12 10.77 -13.47
CA SER A 124 -2.70 10.48 -12.16
C SER A 124 -2.38 9.05 -11.75
N ALA A 125 -2.48 8.77 -10.46
CA ALA A 125 -2.36 7.43 -9.93
C ALA A 125 -3.22 7.25 -8.68
N ALA A 126 -3.62 6.00 -8.41
CA ALA A 126 -4.31 5.63 -7.19
C ALA A 126 -3.76 4.32 -6.66
N SER A 127 -3.82 4.12 -5.35
CA SER A 127 -3.26 2.94 -4.69
C SER A 127 -4.22 2.27 -3.71
N LEU A 128 -3.95 0.98 -3.45
CA LEU A 128 -4.50 0.17 -2.37
C LEU A 128 -3.34 -0.65 -1.79
N VAL A 129 -3.08 -0.53 -0.50
CA VAL A 129 -1.88 -1.07 0.13
C VAL A 129 -2.24 -1.77 1.43
N HIS A 130 -1.64 -2.93 1.70
CA HIS A 130 -1.79 -3.64 2.97
C HIS A 130 -1.20 -2.80 4.12
N MET A 131 -2.00 -2.52 5.15
CA MET A 131 -1.68 -1.56 6.22
C MET A 131 -0.41 -1.95 7.02
N MET A 132 -0.22 -3.23 7.29
CA MET A 132 0.88 -3.68 8.15
C MET A 132 2.20 -3.83 7.40
N ASN A 133 2.17 -4.19 6.12
CA ASN A 133 3.37 -4.36 5.30
C ASN A 133 3.01 -4.29 3.81
N SER A 134 3.48 -3.26 3.14
CA SER A 134 3.26 -3.05 1.70
C SER A 134 3.76 -4.20 0.82
N ASN A 135 4.74 -4.99 1.30
CA ASN A 135 5.25 -6.15 0.56
C ASN A 135 4.30 -7.35 0.61
N ILE A 136 3.30 -7.37 1.51
CA ILE A 136 2.23 -8.37 1.51
C ILE A 136 1.26 -8.09 0.37
N PHE A 137 0.91 -6.81 0.15
CA PHE A 137 0.13 -6.38 -0.99
C PHE A 137 0.29 -4.88 -1.25
N THR A 138 0.57 -4.53 -2.49
CA THR A 138 0.47 -3.18 -3.05
C THR A 138 -0.16 -3.28 -4.43
N GLY A 139 -1.28 -2.61 -4.62
CA GLY A 139 -1.90 -2.38 -5.92
C GLY A 139 -1.86 -0.90 -6.26
N VAL A 140 -1.53 -0.57 -7.50
CA VAL A 140 -1.54 0.81 -8.00
C VAL A 140 -2.01 0.85 -9.44
N VAL A 141 -2.79 1.86 -9.78
CA VAL A 141 -3.25 2.12 -11.15
C VAL A 141 -2.72 3.48 -11.57
N PHE A 142 -2.05 3.52 -12.71
CA PHE A 142 -1.49 4.73 -13.33
C PHE A 142 -2.28 5.12 -14.56
N GLU A 143 -2.72 6.36 -14.66
CA GLU A 143 -3.18 6.96 -15.90
C GLU A 143 -1.96 7.39 -16.72
N VAL A 144 -1.79 6.77 -17.89
CA VAL A 144 -0.56 6.89 -18.68
C VAL A 144 -0.77 7.83 -19.87
N ASP A 145 0.16 8.80 -20.06
CA ASP A 145 0.25 9.56 -21.27
C ASP A 145 1.22 8.87 -22.23
N GLY A 146 0.68 8.09 -23.14
CA GLY A 146 1.46 7.30 -24.11
C GLY A 146 1.20 5.81 -24.03
N GLU A 147 2.24 5.02 -24.31
CA GLU A 147 2.12 3.56 -24.37
C GLU A 147 2.22 2.90 -22.99
N VAL A 148 1.13 2.29 -22.53
CA VAL A 148 1.02 1.57 -21.27
C VAL A 148 2.12 0.49 -21.13
N LYS A 149 2.38 -0.24 -22.21
CA LYS A 149 3.42 -1.30 -22.23
C LYS A 149 4.82 -0.76 -21.94
N ALA A 150 5.16 0.42 -22.47
CA ALA A 150 6.47 1.03 -22.25
C ALA A 150 6.69 1.41 -20.78
N LEU A 151 5.65 1.93 -20.10
CA LEU A 151 5.69 2.20 -18.68
C LEU A 151 5.78 0.89 -17.87
N ALA A 152 5.00 -0.12 -18.23
CA ALA A 152 5.05 -1.43 -17.59
C ALA A 152 6.45 -2.04 -17.65
N ASP A 153 7.12 -1.98 -18.82
CA ASP A 153 8.48 -2.50 -19.00
C ASP A 153 9.49 -1.79 -18.08
N ALA A 154 9.38 -0.47 -17.96
CA ALA A 154 10.26 0.32 -17.13
C ALA A 154 10.06 0.03 -15.62
N ILE A 155 8.81 -0.02 -15.15
CA ILE A 155 8.50 -0.35 -13.76
C ILE A 155 8.91 -1.79 -13.43
N ARG A 156 8.62 -2.75 -14.32
CA ARG A 156 9.03 -4.14 -14.15
C ARG A 156 10.53 -4.28 -13.89
N GLN A 157 11.36 -3.52 -14.63
CA GLN A 157 12.80 -3.53 -14.42
C GLN A 157 13.20 -3.01 -13.04
N ASN A 158 12.49 -2.01 -12.49
CA ASN A 158 12.71 -1.52 -11.15
C ASN A 158 12.31 -2.57 -10.12
N VAL A 159 11.12 -3.17 -10.24
CA VAL A 159 10.63 -4.22 -9.34
C VAL A 159 11.65 -5.35 -9.23
N GLN A 160 12.17 -5.85 -10.36
CA GLN A 160 13.12 -6.98 -10.40
C GLN A 160 14.53 -6.63 -9.87
N LYS A 161 14.85 -5.34 -9.71
CA LYS A 161 16.15 -4.86 -9.20
C LYS A 161 16.05 -4.33 -7.77
N THR A 162 14.83 -4.23 -7.23
CA THR A 162 14.61 -3.65 -5.91
C THR A 162 15.18 -4.55 -4.82
N GLN A 163 15.95 -3.95 -3.92
CA GLN A 163 16.35 -4.60 -2.68
C GLN A 163 15.23 -4.43 -1.64
N TRP A 164 14.43 -5.47 -1.49
CA TRP A 164 13.28 -5.46 -0.61
C TRP A 164 13.67 -5.44 0.86
N ILE A 165 13.05 -4.58 1.63
CA ILE A 165 13.18 -4.51 3.09
C ILE A 165 11.90 -5.08 3.72
N CYS A 166 12.01 -5.77 4.85
CA CYS A 166 10.89 -6.40 5.56
C CYS A 166 10.18 -7.53 4.80
N GLY A 167 10.94 -8.25 3.98
CA GLY A 167 10.46 -9.38 3.18
C GLY A 167 10.27 -9.02 1.71
N GLN A 168 10.57 -9.97 0.85
CA GLN A 168 10.37 -9.83 -0.59
C GLN A 168 8.96 -10.26 -0.95
N PRO A 169 8.22 -9.51 -1.80
CA PRO A 169 6.97 -10.00 -2.36
C PRO A 169 7.24 -11.16 -3.33
N ASP A 170 6.27 -12.08 -3.42
CA ASP A 170 6.43 -13.31 -4.21
C ASP A 170 6.14 -13.07 -5.70
N GLN A 171 5.14 -12.23 -6.01
CA GLN A 171 4.59 -12.10 -7.35
C GLN A 171 4.37 -10.66 -7.77
N LEU A 172 4.52 -10.44 -9.08
CA LEU A 172 4.19 -9.21 -9.80
C LEU A 172 3.11 -9.51 -10.84
N LEU A 173 2.06 -8.71 -10.85
CA LEU A 173 1.02 -8.66 -11.89
C LEU A 173 0.99 -7.27 -12.50
N MET A 174 1.03 -7.18 -13.81
CA MET A 174 0.78 -5.94 -14.54
C MET A 174 -0.24 -6.20 -15.63
N ALA A 175 -1.23 -5.32 -15.72
CA ALA A 175 -2.28 -5.42 -16.74
C ALA A 175 -2.64 -4.03 -17.27
N GLN A 176 -3.08 -3.98 -18.52
CA GLN A 176 -3.77 -2.82 -19.04
C GLN A 176 -5.27 -2.98 -18.81
N VAL A 177 -5.87 -2.00 -18.12
CA VAL A 177 -7.29 -1.94 -17.78
C VAL A 177 -7.82 -0.59 -18.22
N GLU A 178 -8.77 -0.56 -19.14
CA GLU A 178 -9.42 0.68 -19.60
C GLU A 178 -8.44 1.81 -19.94
N GLY A 179 -7.34 1.49 -20.61
CA GLY A 179 -6.30 2.47 -20.97
C GLY A 179 -5.27 2.78 -19.87
N HIS A 180 -5.48 2.33 -18.65
CA HIS A 180 -4.57 2.50 -17.52
C HIS A 180 -3.58 1.34 -17.37
N LEU A 181 -2.46 1.58 -16.71
CA LEU A 181 -1.57 0.53 -16.21
C LEU A 181 -1.96 0.18 -14.77
N LEU A 182 -2.48 -1.01 -14.57
CA LEU A 182 -2.58 -1.61 -13.25
C LEU A 182 -1.30 -2.39 -12.98
N MET A 183 -0.68 -2.14 -11.83
CA MET A 183 0.41 -2.92 -11.26
C MET A 183 0.00 -3.41 -9.87
N ALA A 184 0.27 -4.67 -9.57
CA ALA A 184 0.17 -5.18 -8.21
C ALA A 184 1.34 -6.11 -7.92
N PHE A 185 1.83 -6.09 -6.68
CA PHE A 185 2.80 -7.05 -6.18
C PHE A 185 2.47 -7.43 -4.73
N GLY A 186 2.88 -8.62 -4.33
CA GLY A 186 2.61 -9.08 -2.97
C GLY A 186 2.91 -10.55 -2.74
N SER A 187 2.43 -11.06 -1.60
CA SER A 187 2.49 -12.48 -1.29
C SER A 187 1.65 -13.28 -2.28
N LYS A 188 2.02 -14.54 -2.51
CA LYS A 188 1.32 -15.40 -3.44
C LYS A 188 -0.19 -15.46 -3.15
N ASP A 189 -0.58 -15.61 -1.90
CA ASP A 189 -1.99 -15.76 -1.50
C ASP A 189 -2.78 -14.48 -1.81
N ALA A 190 -2.26 -13.30 -1.46
CA ALA A 190 -2.91 -12.03 -1.76
C ALA A 190 -3.03 -11.79 -3.28
N MET A 191 -1.99 -12.15 -4.03
CA MET A 191 -1.98 -11.98 -5.48
C MET A 191 -2.91 -12.94 -6.21
N ASP A 192 -3.10 -14.17 -5.71
CA ASP A 192 -4.04 -15.13 -6.29
C ASP A 192 -5.48 -14.64 -6.15
N VAL A 193 -5.86 -14.07 -4.99
CA VAL A 193 -7.16 -13.44 -4.78
C VAL A 193 -7.33 -12.23 -5.69
N PHE A 194 -6.36 -11.30 -5.66
CA PHE A 194 -6.42 -10.08 -6.47
C PHE A 194 -6.59 -10.37 -7.97
N ARG A 195 -5.83 -11.33 -8.49
CA ARG A 195 -5.93 -11.77 -9.90
C ARG A 195 -7.31 -12.31 -10.24
N SER A 196 -7.89 -13.11 -9.35
CA SER A 196 -9.24 -13.63 -9.51
C SER A 196 -10.27 -12.51 -9.59
N LYS A 197 -10.20 -11.53 -8.66
CA LYS A 197 -11.13 -10.38 -8.63
C LYS A 197 -10.93 -9.45 -9.82
N LEU A 198 -9.69 -9.18 -10.24
CA LEU A 198 -9.42 -8.43 -11.47
C LEU A 198 -10.12 -9.07 -12.68
N THR A 199 -9.98 -10.38 -12.84
CA THR A 199 -10.60 -11.10 -13.97
C THR A 199 -12.13 -11.09 -13.90
N GLU A 200 -12.68 -11.15 -12.68
CA GLU A 200 -14.12 -11.12 -12.42
C GLU A 200 -14.74 -9.78 -12.83
N VAL A 201 -14.14 -8.65 -12.42
CA VAL A 201 -14.75 -7.33 -12.62
C VAL A 201 -14.26 -6.62 -13.89
N HIS A 202 -13.06 -6.91 -14.35
CA HIS A 202 -12.46 -6.34 -15.57
C HIS A 202 -12.07 -7.44 -16.56
N SER A 203 -13.08 -8.15 -17.08
CA SER A 203 -12.88 -9.27 -18.05
C SER A 203 -12.15 -8.85 -19.33
N GLY A 204 -12.10 -7.55 -19.64
CA GLY A 204 -11.33 -6.96 -20.76
C GLY A 204 -9.89 -6.59 -20.42
N ALA A 205 -9.42 -6.85 -19.19
CA ALA A 205 -8.05 -6.56 -18.80
C ALA A 205 -7.05 -7.37 -19.62
N SER A 206 -6.04 -6.69 -20.16
CA SER A 206 -4.95 -7.34 -20.92
C SER A 206 -3.74 -7.51 -20.01
N VAL A 207 -3.46 -8.74 -19.58
CA VAL A 207 -2.28 -9.04 -18.74
C VAL A 207 -1.01 -8.85 -19.57
N LEU A 208 -0.12 -7.99 -19.07
CA LEU A 208 1.18 -7.68 -19.65
C LEU A 208 2.29 -8.52 -19.03
N TYR A 209 2.24 -8.69 -17.72
CA TYR A 209 3.17 -9.49 -16.92
C TYR A 209 2.42 -10.17 -15.77
N ASP A 210 2.75 -11.44 -15.53
CA ASP A 210 2.30 -12.23 -14.38
C ASP A 210 3.44 -13.20 -14.06
N GLU A 211 4.29 -12.81 -13.10
CA GLU A 211 5.56 -13.50 -12.87
C GLU A 211 6.00 -13.44 -11.40
N ALA A 212 6.90 -14.35 -11.03
CA ALA A 212 7.58 -14.30 -9.75
C ALA A 212 8.58 -13.13 -9.69
N ILE A 213 8.70 -12.49 -8.52
CA ILE A 213 9.77 -11.56 -8.23
C ILE A 213 10.97 -12.37 -7.76
N THR A 214 12.05 -12.32 -8.53
CA THR A 214 13.29 -13.03 -8.23
C THR A 214 14.36 -12.02 -7.82
N ALA A 215 14.90 -12.18 -6.61
CA ALA A 215 16.01 -11.37 -6.10
C ALA A 215 17.36 -11.87 -6.69
#